data_aea876db5a97396054024f81fc484666
#
_entry.id   aea876db5a97396054024f81fc484666
#
_cell.length_a   1.000
_cell.length_b   1.000
_cell.length_c   1.000
_cell.angle_alpha   90.00
_cell.angle_beta   90.00
_cell.angle_gamma   90.00
#
_symmetry.space_group_name_H-M   'P 1'
#
loop_
_entity.id
_entity.type
_entity.pdbx_description
1 polymer ?
#
loop_
_entity_poly.entity_id
_entity_poly.type
_entity_poly.pdbx_seq_one_letter_code
_entity_poly.pdbx_strand_id
1 'polypeptide(L)'
;MMSRGPSDVPPLRRSSARAVSAARTVREHKDPLEDEARFLRSWFERPLVTGAVTPSGRMLARTMAAYADPNVSGPVIELGPGTGPVTEALIRRGFDQDRLVLVEFNPDFCTLLRRRFPGVTVICGDAYRIRETLRDRLGSLCAATISSLPLFTKPLEQRFELLQGAHDLMHPGAPFVQFTYAVVPPIPAKCEAGSYTASRSNRVWLNLPPARVWVYRRPEPKAGTV
;
A
#
# COMPACT_ATOMS: atom_id res chain seq x y z
N MET A 1 -81.69 -54.08 13.58
CA MET A 1 -82.00 -54.82 12.36
C MET A 1 -81.30 -54.10 11.19
N MET A 2 -80.34 -54.74 10.52
CA MET A 2 -79.65 -54.45 9.27
C MET A 2 -78.92 -53.06 9.15
N SER A 3 -77.72 -52.98 9.50
CA SER A 3 -76.43 -53.08 8.84
C SER A 3 -76.42 -52.74 7.34
N ARG A 4 -75.83 -51.61 6.99
CA ARG A 4 -75.20 -51.43 5.67
C ARG A 4 -73.81 -50.78 5.91
N GLY A 5 -72.80 -51.47 5.40
CA GLY A 5 -71.38 -51.14 5.56
C GLY A 5 -70.92 -50.02 4.68
N PRO A 6 -69.66 -49.60 4.85
CA PRO A 6 -69.11 -48.43 4.26
C PRO A 6 -68.64 -48.65 2.82
N SER A 7 -68.89 -47.64 2.01
CA SER A 7 -68.43 -47.49 0.62
C SER A 7 -66.95 -47.18 0.54
N ASP A 8 -66.23 -47.97 -0.21
CA ASP A 8 -64.83 -47.78 -0.65
C ASP A 8 -64.65 -46.46 -1.41
N VAL A 9 -63.70 -45.67 -0.95
CA VAL A 9 -63.16 -44.53 -1.71
C VAL A 9 -61.65 -44.80 -1.91
N PRO A 10 -61.17 -44.83 -3.17
CA PRO A 10 -59.77 -45.10 -3.46
C PRO A 10 -58.89 -43.90 -3.07
N PRO A 11 -57.63 -44.15 -2.66
CA PRO A 11 -56.75 -43.10 -2.24
C PRO A 11 -56.21 -42.30 -3.42
N LEU A 12 -56.28 -40.96 -3.31
CA LEU A 12 -55.69 -40.00 -4.23
C LEU A 12 -54.16 -40.13 -4.19
N ARG A 13 -53.58 -40.43 -5.35
CA ARG A 13 -52.12 -40.38 -5.59
C ARG A 13 -51.61 -38.96 -5.31
N ARG A 14 -50.75 -38.81 -4.28
CA ARG A 14 -49.94 -37.64 -4.06
C ARG A 14 -48.82 -37.61 -5.09
N SER A 15 -48.90 -36.69 -6.05
CA SER A 15 -47.82 -36.33 -6.94
C SER A 15 -46.74 -35.61 -6.11
N SER A 16 -45.59 -36.24 -5.97
CA SER A 16 -44.39 -35.64 -5.38
C SER A 16 -43.77 -34.68 -6.41
N ALA A 17 -44.15 -33.42 -6.36
CA ALA A 17 -43.44 -32.36 -7.04
C ALA A 17 -42.11 -32.14 -6.29
N ARG A 18 -41.05 -32.67 -6.86
CA ARG A 18 -39.67 -32.44 -6.44
C ARG A 18 -39.32 -30.98 -6.78
N ALA A 19 -39.45 -30.09 -5.81
CA ALA A 19 -38.93 -28.76 -5.92
C ALA A 19 -37.39 -28.84 -5.94
N VAL A 20 -36.80 -28.67 -7.11
CA VAL A 20 -35.37 -28.47 -7.30
C VAL A 20 -35.10 -27.04 -6.83
N SER A 21 -34.67 -26.89 -5.56
CA SER A 21 -34.12 -25.66 -5.05
C SER A 21 -32.80 -25.41 -5.77
N ALA A 22 -32.82 -24.56 -6.78
CA ALA A 22 -31.60 -23.98 -7.37
C ALA A 22 -30.98 -23.05 -6.33
N ALA A 23 -30.07 -23.60 -5.54
CA ALA A 23 -29.17 -22.78 -4.72
C ALA A 23 -28.32 -21.92 -5.65
N ARG A 24 -28.78 -20.70 -5.87
CA ARG A 24 -28.04 -19.64 -6.56
C ARG A 24 -26.86 -19.29 -5.65
N THR A 25 -25.71 -19.91 -5.93
CA THR A 25 -24.44 -19.55 -5.31
C THR A 25 -24.17 -18.09 -5.64
N VAL A 26 -24.47 -17.22 -4.70
CA VAL A 26 -23.99 -15.83 -4.71
C VAL A 26 -22.48 -15.93 -4.61
N ARG A 27 -21.78 -15.82 -5.74
CA ARG A 27 -20.34 -15.52 -5.73
C ARG A 27 -20.20 -14.18 -5.04
N GLU A 28 -19.79 -14.20 -3.78
CA GLU A 28 -19.28 -13.01 -3.11
C GLU A 28 -18.19 -12.44 -4.00
N HIS A 29 -18.50 -11.31 -4.61
CA HIS A 29 -17.53 -10.52 -5.34
C HIS A 29 -16.61 -9.91 -4.28
N LYS A 30 -15.56 -10.66 -3.89
CA LYS A 30 -14.54 -10.15 -2.99
C LYS A 30 -13.92 -8.94 -3.66
N ASP A 31 -14.02 -7.79 -3.00
CA ASP A 31 -13.40 -6.56 -3.47
C ASP A 31 -11.88 -6.76 -3.54
N PRO A 32 -11.25 -6.64 -4.72
CA PRO A 32 -9.81 -6.79 -4.88
C PRO A 32 -9.00 -5.89 -3.94
N LEU A 33 -9.59 -4.80 -3.47
CA LEU A 33 -8.97 -3.85 -2.55
C LEU A 33 -8.95 -4.37 -1.11
N GLU A 34 -9.98 -5.13 -0.69
CA GLU A 34 -10.01 -5.78 0.62
C GLU A 34 -8.99 -6.93 0.69
N ASP A 35 -8.84 -7.68 -0.39
CA ASP A 35 -7.85 -8.75 -0.46
C ASP A 35 -6.42 -8.20 -0.44
N GLU A 36 -6.16 -7.06 -1.11
CA GLU A 36 -4.87 -6.38 -1.05
C GLU A 36 -4.58 -5.87 0.37
N ALA A 37 -5.55 -5.22 1.01
CA ALA A 37 -5.41 -4.71 2.37
C ALA A 37 -5.11 -5.84 3.36
N ARG A 38 -5.78 -6.99 3.20
CA ARG A 38 -5.57 -8.20 4.02
C ARG A 38 -4.21 -8.82 3.77
N PHE A 39 -3.80 -8.93 2.50
CA PHE A 39 -2.49 -9.44 2.11
C PHE A 39 -1.36 -8.56 2.67
N LEU A 40 -1.44 -7.26 2.49
CA LEU A 40 -0.45 -6.32 3.03
C LEU A 40 -0.40 -6.37 4.55
N ARG A 41 -1.55 -6.46 5.23
CA ARG A 41 -1.60 -6.61 6.68
C ARG A 41 -0.90 -7.91 7.11
N SER A 42 -1.20 -9.05 6.46
CA SER A 42 -0.56 -10.33 6.78
C SER A 42 0.95 -10.34 6.50
N TRP A 43 1.37 -9.60 5.47
CA TRP A 43 2.78 -9.44 5.12
C TRP A 43 3.52 -8.57 6.14
N PHE A 44 2.87 -7.51 6.65
CA PHE A 44 3.40 -6.70 7.75
C PHE A 44 3.36 -7.41 9.11
N GLU A 45 2.36 -8.28 9.35
CA GLU A 45 2.21 -9.01 10.61
C GLU A 45 3.13 -10.26 10.73
N ARG A 46 3.64 -10.79 9.61
CA ARG A 46 4.46 -12.02 9.58
C ARG A 46 5.82 -11.90 8.90
N PRO A 47 6.58 -10.83 9.04
CA PRO A 47 7.87 -10.69 8.36
C PRO A 47 8.96 -11.57 8.97
N LEU A 48 8.80 -12.04 10.21
CA LEU A 48 9.77 -12.86 10.93
C LEU A 48 9.74 -14.35 10.54
N VAL A 49 8.67 -14.83 9.89
CA VAL A 49 8.53 -16.25 9.51
C VAL A 49 9.29 -16.57 8.23
N THR A 50 9.56 -15.59 7.39
CA THR A 50 10.24 -15.78 6.10
C THR A 50 11.62 -15.15 6.04
N GLY A 51 12.31 -14.93 7.12
CA GLY A 51 13.74 -14.54 7.31
C GLY A 51 14.61 -14.13 6.11
N ALA A 52 14.12 -14.25 4.90
CA ALA A 52 14.75 -13.85 3.65
C ALA A 52 13.83 -12.91 2.87
N VAL A 53 14.31 -11.73 2.55
CA VAL A 53 13.73 -10.89 1.51
C VAL A 53 13.70 -11.71 0.22
N THR A 54 12.51 -12.13 -0.21
CA THR A 54 12.36 -12.92 -1.44
C THR A 54 12.96 -12.15 -2.62
N PRO A 55 13.49 -12.82 -3.66
CA PRO A 55 14.01 -12.17 -4.88
C PRO A 55 13.00 -11.17 -5.47
N SER A 56 11.70 -11.48 -5.38
CA SER A 56 10.58 -10.63 -5.79
C SER A 56 10.54 -9.31 -5.02
N GLY A 57 10.63 -9.33 -3.70
CA GLY A 57 10.66 -8.12 -2.87
C GLY A 57 11.84 -7.22 -3.17
N ARG A 58 13.01 -7.79 -3.50
CA ARG A 58 14.19 -7.00 -3.92
C ARG A 58 13.99 -6.28 -5.24
N MET A 59 13.32 -6.89 -6.21
CA MET A 59 13.04 -6.24 -7.50
C MET A 59 12.09 -5.05 -7.33
N LEU A 60 11.02 -5.21 -6.54
CA LEU A 60 10.11 -4.13 -6.21
C LEU A 60 10.84 -2.98 -5.50
N ALA A 61 11.64 -3.29 -4.48
CA ALA A 61 12.42 -2.31 -3.75
C ALA A 61 13.37 -1.52 -4.66
N ARG A 62 14.08 -2.19 -5.58
CA ARG A 62 14.92 -1.53 -6.60
C ARG A 62 14.11 -0.63 -7.52
N THR A 63 12.93 -1.09 -7.96
CA THR A 63 12.04 -0.30 -8.83
C THR A 63 11.58 0.97 -8.10
N MET A 64 11.23 0.88 -6.82
CA MET A 64 10.84 2.05 -6.02
C MET A 64 12.02 3.01 -5.82
N ALA A 65 13.17 2.50 -5.40
CA ALA A 65 14.37 3.29 -5.19
C ALA A 65 14.87 4.00 -6.47
N ALA A 66 14.60 3.43 -7.66
CA ALA A 66 15.02 4.01 -8.94
C ALA A 66 14.41 5.39 -9.23
N TYR A 67 13.30 5.75 -8.58
CA TYR A 67 12.68 7.07 -8.72
C TYR A 67 13.29 8.17 -7.87
N ALA A 68 14.11 7.83 -6.87
CA ALA A 68 14.89 8.79 -6.12
C ALA A 68 16.25 9.02 -6.80
N ASP A 69 16.66 10.28 -6.94
CA ASP A 69 17.96 10.65 -7.53
C ASP A 69 18.95 11.01 -6.40
N PRO A 70 20.09 10.28 -6.28
CA PRO A 70 21.08 10.58 -5.25
C PRO A 70 21.76 11.94 -5.43
N ASN A 71 21.72 12.53 -6.64
CA ASN A 71 22.29 13.86 -6.92
C ASN A 71 21.40 15.01 -6.45
N VAL A 72 20.11 14.76 -6.17
CA VAL A 72 19.24 15.78 -5.56
C VAL A 72 19.58 15.88 -4.08
N SER A 73 19.83 17.11 -3.61
CA SER A 73 20.17 17.37 -2.21
C SER A 73 19.00 17.12 -1.26
N GLY A 74 19.31 16.95 0.03
CA GLY A 74 18.33 16.73 1.08
C GLY A 74 18.08 15.26 1.42
N PRO A 75 17.32 15.03 2.50
CA PRO A 75 16.97 13.68 2.95
C PRO A 75 16.04 12.93 2.00
N VAL A 76 16.00 11.61 2.12
CA VAL A 76 14.95 10.75 1.56
C VAL A 76 14.16 10.15 2.70
N ILE A 77 12.84 10.36 2.68
CA ILE A 77 11.92 9.78 3.65
C ILE A 77 11.47 8.41 3.16
N GLU A 78 11.54 7.39 4.02
CA GLU A 78 10.94 6.08 3.78
C GLU A 78 9.84 5.82 4.81
N LEU A 79 8.62 5.57 4.35
CA LEU A 79 7.44 5.32 5.16
C LEU A 79 7.11 3.83 5.18
N GLY A 80 7.10 3.23 6.36
CA GLY A 80 6.83 1.82 6.56
C GLY A 80 7.94 0.91 5.98
N PRO A 81 9.20 1.09 6.36
CA PRO A 81 10.34 0.30 5.85
C PRO A 81 10.26 -1.19 6.20
N GLY A 82 9.56 -1.55 7.28
CA GLY A 82 9.48 -2.92 7.77
C GLY A 82 10.85 -3.49 8.07
N THR A 83 11.27 -4.52 7.31
CA THR A 83 12.62 -5.10 7.44
C THR A 83 13.72 -4.37 6.65
N GLY A 84 13.37 -3.30 5.90
CA GLY A 84 14.32 -2.41 5.22
C GLY A 84 14.79 -2.82 3.83
N PRO A 85 14.00 -3.52 2.99
CA PRO A 85 14.43 -3.87 1.63
C PRO A 85 14.58 -2.64 0.72
N VAL A 86 13.74 -1.62 0.89
CA VAL A 86 13.84 -0.37 0.12
C VAL A 86 15.00 0.48 0.64
N THR A 87 15.19 0.55 1.97
CA THR A 87 16.38 1.17 2.58
C THR A 87 17.67 0.61 1.97
N GLU A 88 17.79 -0.73 1.90
CA GLU A 88 18.94 -1.39 1.29
C GLU A 88 19.09 -1.04 -0.20
N ALA A 89 17.98 -0.93 -0.94
CA ALA A 89 18.01 -0.57 -2.34
C ALA A 89 18.43 0.91 -2.56
N LEU A 90 18.04 1.83 -1.68
CA LEU A 90 18.47 3.23 -1.70
C LEU A 90 19.97 3.35 -1.43
N ILE A 91 20.50 2.66 -0.41
CA ILE A 91 21.94 2.63 -0.12
C ILE A 91 22.72 2.09 -1.31
N ARG A 92 22.28 0.98 -1.91
CA ARG A 92 22.91 0.41 -3.12
C ARG A 92 22.84 1.32 -4.34
N ARG A 93 21.88 2.25 -4.37
CA ARG A 93 21.73 3.25 -5.42
C ARG A 93 22.69 4.43 -5.26
N GLY A 94 23.40 4.52 -4.13
CA GLY A 94 24.37 5.57 -3.85
C GLY A 94 23.90 6.66 -2.87
N PHE A 95 22.79 6.41 -2.14
CA PHE A 95 22.44 7.31 -1.04
C PHE A 95 23.29 7.01 0.20
N ASP A 96 23.86 8.04 0.77
CA ASP A 96 24.49 7.96 2.07
C ASP A 96 23.46 7.67 3.15
N GLN A 97 23.82 6.85 4.15
CA GLN A 97 22.87 6.43 5.18
C GLN A 97 22.34 7.59 6.03
N ASP A 98 23.11 8.61 6.26
CA ASP A 98 22.76 9.79 7.05
C ASP A 98 21.68 10.66 6.36
N ARG A 99 21.50 10.49 5.05
CA ARG A 99 20.42 11.12 4.28
C ARG A 99 19.09 10.37 4.36
N LEU A 100 19.06 9.17 4.94
CA LEU A 100 17.85 8.35 4.99
C LEU A 100 17.12 8.53 6.33
N VAL A 101 15.83 8.89 6.25
CA VAL A 101 14.94 9.07 7.39
C VAL A 101 13.79 8.08 7.29
N LEU A 102 13.79 7.09 8.15
CA LEU A 102 12.81 6.00 8.18
C LEU A 102 11.73 6.29 9.22
N VAL A 103 10.47 6.21 8.84
CA VAL A 103 9.33 6.29 9.76
C VAL A 103 8.65 4.93 9.83
N GLU A 104 8.76 4.27 10.99
CA GLU A 104 8.23 2.94 11.25
C GLU A 104 7.36 2.95 12.51
N PHE A 105 6.21 2.29 12.44
CA PHE A 105 5.28 2.26 13.56
C PHE A 105 5.60 1.14 14.56
N ASN A 106 6.12 0.00 14.09
CA ASN A 106 6.40 -1.16 14.92
C ASN A 106 7.76 -1.00 15.64
N PRO A 107 7.79 -1.00 17.01
CA PRO A 107 9.03 -0.85 17.77
C PRO A 107 10.09 -1.93 17.51
N ASP A 108 9.66 -3.16 17.21
CA ASP A 108 10.60 -4.26 16.92
C ASP A 108 11.31 -4.02 15.59
N PHE A 109 10.58 -3.51 14.58
CA PHE A 109 11.20 -3.10 13.33
C PHE A 109 12.08 -1.87 13.49
N CYS A 110 11.69 -0.89 14.31
CA CYS A 110 12.56 0.23 14.63
C CYS A 110 13.89 -0.25 15.21
N THR A 111 13.86 -1.21 16.11
CA THR A 111 15.06 -1.82 16.72
C THR A 111 15.88 -2.58 15.69
N LEU A 112 15.23 -3.38 14.85
CA LEU A 112 15.89 -4.13 13.76
C LEU A 112 16.58 -3.17 12.77
N LEU A 113 15.90 -2.11 12.35
CA LEU A 113 16.41 -1.13 11.38
C LEU A 113 17.64 -0.39 11.91
N ARG A 114 17.61 0.08 13.17
CA ARG A 114 18.79 0.71 13.82
C ARG A 114 20.00 -0.20 13.87
N ARG A 115 19.78 -1.50 14.12
CA ARG A 115 20.87 -2.49 14.11
C ARG A 115 21.40 -2.79 12.73
N ARG A 116 20.48 -2.85 11.73
CA ARG A 116 20.82 -3.20 10.35
C ARG A 116 21.48 -2.05 9.59
N PHE A 117 21.06 -0.82 9.87
CA PHE A 117 21.50 0.40 9.20
C PHE A 117 21.90 1.47 10.23
N PRO A 118 23.06 1.36 10.85
CA PRO A 118 23.44 2.21 12.00
C PRO A 118 23.61 3.70 11.65
N GLY A 119 23.84 4.04 10.38
CA GLY A 119 23.95 5.42 9.91
C GLY A 119 22.63 6.08 9.54
N VAL A 120 21.49 5.34 9.58
CA VAL A 120 20.19 5.83 9.17
C VAL A 120 19.42 6.41 10.35
N THR A 121 18.69 7.49 10.14
CA THR A 121 17.77 8.04 11.15
C THR A 121 16.48 7.22 11.19
N VAL A 122 16.20 6.52 12.30
CA VAL A 122 14.97 5.74 12.49
C VAL A 122 14.07 6.40 13.51
N ILE A 123 12.90 6.85 13.07
CA ILE A 123 11.84 7.46 13.87
C ILE A 123 10.74 6.45 14.09
N CYS A 124 10.48 6.11 15.36
CA CYS A 124 9.37 5.25 15.75
C CYS A 124 8.11 6.13 15.87
N GLY A 125 7.19 6.04 14.91
CA GLY A 125 6.05 6.94 14.84
C GLY A 125 5.04 6.58 13.75
N ASP A 126 3.93 7.31 13.74
CA ASP A 126 2.86 7.13 12.76
C ASP A 126 3.19 7.89 11.45
N ALA A 127 3.42 7.14 10.39
CA ALA A 127 3.69 7.70 9.06
C ALA A 127 2.48 8.42 8.45
N TYR A 128 1.25 8.08 8.83
CA TYR A 128 0.05 8.82 8.37
C TYR A 128 -0.06 10.22 8.99
N ARG A 129 0.64 10.46 10.09
CA ARG A 129 0.79 11.79 10.72
C ARG A 129 2.14 12.41 10.37
N ILE A 130 2.55 12.32 9.12
CA ILE A 130 3.91 12.66 8.65
C ILE A 130 4.36 14.06 9.06
N ARG A 131 3.47 15.08 8.98
CA ARG A 131 3.81 16.46 9.38
C ARG A 131 4.18 16.57 10.86
N GLU A 132 3.47 15.84 11.71
CA GLU A 132 3.73 15.86 13.17
C GLU A 132 4.94 15.00 13.51
N THR A 133 5.01 13.80 12.92
CA THR A 133 6.07 12.82 13.18
C THR A 133 7.43 13.34 12.75
N LEU A 134 7.50 14.16 11.69
CA LEU A 134 8.74 14.72 11.13
C LEU A 134 8.94 16.20 11.45
N ARG A 135 8.04 16.83 12.23
CA ARG A 135 8.21 18.22 12.65
C ARG A 135 9.59 18.40 13.33
N ASP A 136 10.33 19.40 12.90
CA ASP A 136 11.63 19.79 13.44
C ASP A 136 12.72 18.68 13.39
N ARG A 137 12.49 17.63 12.59
CA ARG A 137 13.43 16.51 12.44
C ARG A 137 14.16 16.48 11.11
N LEU A 138 13.78 17.37 10.20
CA LEU A 138 14.38 17.51 8.88
C LEU A 138 15.11 18.86 8.80
N GLY A 139 16.39 18.84 8.45
CA GLY A 139 17.19 20.06 8.33
C GLY A 139 16.98 20.81 7.00
N SER A 140 16.32 20.19 6.01
CA SER A 140 16.08 20.73 4.68
C SER A 140 14.91 20.03 4.01
N LEU A 141 14.49 20.54 2.84
CA LEU A 141 13.52 19.85 1.98
C LEU A 141 14.09 18.51 1.48
N CYS A 142 13.21 17.51 1.37
CA CYS A 142 13.57 16.16 1.02
C CYS A 142 13.64 15.95 -0.50
N ALA A 143 14.56 15.11 -0.94
CA ALA A 143 14.75 14.73 -2.33
C ALA A 143 13.65 13.77 -2.83
N ALA A 144 13.06 12.95 -1.96
CA ALA A 144 12.00 12.01 -2.28
C ALA A 144 11.29 11.50 -1.01
N THR A 145 10.08 10.97 -1.19
CA THR A 145 9.41 10.11 -0.20
C THR A 145 9.08 8.78 -0.85
N ILE A 146 9.52 7.68 -0.23
CA ILE A 146 9.24 6.31 -0.68
C ILE A 146 8.31 5.65 0.35
N SER A 147 7.12 5.24 -0.08
CA SER A 147 6.09 4.70 0.81
C SER A 147 5.80 3.23 0.52
N SER A 148 5.89 2.41 1.56
CA SER A 148 5.46 1.02 1.57
C SER A 148 4.19 0.80 2.38
N LEU A 149 3.46 1.87 2.72
CA LEU A 149 2.25 1.81 3.52
C LEU A 149 1.09 1.14 2.78
N PRO A 150 0.22 0.40 3.48
CA PRO A 150 -0.97 -0.21 2.91
C PRO A 150 -2.09 0.82 2.72
N LEU A 151 -1.94 1.73 1.74
CA LEU A 151 -2.82 2.89 1.57
C LEU A 151 -4.30 2.53 1.41
N PHE A 152 -4.64 1.41 0.77
CA PHE A 152 -6.03 0.98 0.61
C PHE A 152 -6.73 0.61 1.92
N THR A 153 -5.99 0.42 3.02
CA THR A 153 -6.58 0.23 4.36
C THR A 153 -7.10 1.52 4.98
N LYS A 154 -6.82 2.67 4.35
CA LYS A 154 -7.19 4.00 4.85
C LYS A 154 -8.22 4.66 3.96
N PRO A 155 -9.11 5.49 4.51
CA PRO A 155 -9.99 6.36 3.74
C PRO A 155 -9.20 7.22 2.75
N LEU A 156 -9.83 7.59 1.64
CA LEU A 156 -9.20 8.37 0.58
C LEU A 156 -8.67 9.72 1.09
N GLU A 157 -9.39 10.36 1.98
CA GLU A 157 -9.01 11.62 2.61
C GLU A 157 -7.64 11.50 3.32
N GLN A 158 -7.45 10.48 4.15
CA GLN A 158 -6.17 10.25 4.82
C GLN A 158 -5.02 9.97 3.86
N ARG A 159 -5.31 9.33 2.71
CA ARG A 159 -4.30 9.12 1.66
C ARG A 159 -3.88 10.44 1.01
N PHE A 160 -4.84 11.35 0.80
CA PHE A 160 -4.56 12.70 0.31
C PHE A 160 -3.78 13.53 1.32
N GLU A 161 -4.18 13.51 2.59
CA GLU A 161 -3.47 14.21 3.67
C GLU A 161 -2.02 13.75 3.78
N LEU A 162 -1.77 12.43 3.67
CA LEU A 162 -0.41 11.88 3.65
C LEU A 162 0.38 12.40 2.44
N LEU A 163 -0.19 12.36 1.23
CA LEU A 163 0.47 12.84 0.02
C LEU A 163 0.80 14.33 0.12
N GLN A 164 -0.15 15.15 0.57
CA GLN A 164 0.06 16.58 0.76
C GLN A 164 1.13 16.84 1.83
N GLY A 165 1.06 16.11 2.96
CA GLY A 165 2.05 16.21 4.03
C GLY A 165 3.46 15.88 3.56
N ALA A 166 3.60 14.84 2.75
CA ALA A 166 4.88 14.48 2.13
C ALA A 166 5.36 15.57 1.16
N HIS A 167 4.48 16.08 0.29
CA HIS A 167 4.83 17.15 -0.64
C HIS A 167 5.27 18.47 0.04
N ASP A 168 4.72 18.76 1.23
CA ASP A 168 5.14 19.96 1.99
C ASP A 168 6.56 19.84 2.55
N LEU A 169 7.05 18.61 2.71
CA LEU A 169 8.39 18.31 3.20
C LEU A 169 9.42 18.11 2.07
N MET A 170 8.99 18.09 0.81
CA MET A 170 9.84 17.79 -0.35
C MET A 170 10.10 19.01 -1.23
N HIS A 171 11.17 18.94 -2.01
CA HIS A 171 11.39 19.89 -3.10
C HIS A 171 10.22 19.87 -4.09
N PRO A 172 9.87 21.01 -4.73
CA PRO A 172 8.95 21.02 -5.86
C PRO A 172 9.39 20.01 -6.92
N GLY A 173 8.46 19.25 -7.48
CA GLY A 173 8.77 18.20 -8.45
C GLY A 173 9.35 16.89 -7.88
N ALA A 174 9.75 16.86 -6.62
CA ALA A 174 10.25 15.63 -5.99
C ALA A 174 9.20 14.50 -5.95
N PRO A 175 9.61 13.22 -6.10
CA PRO A 175 8.69 12.10 -6.20
C PRO A 175 8.20 11.62 -4.83
N PHE A 176 6.88 11.47 -4.69
CA PHE A 176 6.28 10.54 -3.74
C PHE A 176 6.04 9.22 -4.44
N VAL A 177 6.70 8.17 -3.99
CA VAL A 177 6.70 6.84 -4.62
C VAL A 177 5.93 5.86 -3.77
N GLN A 178 4.92 5.18 -4.35
CA GLN A 178 4.06 4.22 -3.68
C GLN A 178 3.91 2.97 -4.53
N PHE A 179 4.01 1.79 -3.95
CA PHE A 179 3.63 0.56 -4.65
C PHE A 179 2.21 0.11 -4.29
N THR A 180 1.61 -0.70 -5.16
CA THR A 180 0.36 -1.41 -4.92
C THR A 180 0.31 -2.71 -5.73
N TYR A 181 -0.43 -3.68 -5.24
CA TYR A 181 -0.81 -4.88 -5.99
C TYR A 181 -2.10 -4.68 -6.78
N ALA A 182 -2.89 -3.65 -6.44
CA ALA A 182 -4.10 -3.31 -7.18
C ALA A 182 -3.80 -2.79 -8.59
N VAL A 183 -4.80 -2.88 -9.46
CA VAL A 183 -4.73 -2.38 -10.84
C VAL A 183 -4.89 -0.86 -10.87
N VAL A 184 -5.57 -0.30 -9.87
CA VAL A 184 -5.89 1.12 -9.73
C VAL A 184 -4.88 1.85 -8.86
N PRO A 185 -4.71 3.17 -9.05
CA PRO A 185 -3.84 3.97 -8.19
C PRO A 185 -4.39 4.05 -6.76
N PRO A 186 -3.54 3.93 -5.73
CA PRO A 186 -3.97 4.09 -4.34
C PRO A 186 -4.44 5.52 -4.01
N ILE A 187 -3.94 6.50 -4.73
CA ILE A 187 -4.42 7.89 -4.71
C ILE A 187 -4.82 8.22 -6.15
N PRO A 188 -6.07 8.65 -6.42
CA PRO A 188 -6.52 8.94 -7.78
C PRO A 188 -5.61 9.91 -8.52
N ALA A 189 -5.37 9.64 -9.83
CA ALA A 189 -4.48 10.47 -10.64
C ALA A 189 -5.04 11.88 -10.93
N LYS A 190 -6.35 12.06 -10.78
CA LYS A 190 -7.04 13.35 -10.91
C LYS A 190 -7.76 13.66 -9.60
N CYS A 191 -7.40 14.75 -8.98
CA CYS A 191 -8.16 15.36 -7.91
C CYS A 191 -8.54 16.76 -8.38
N GLU A 192 -9.75 17.22 -8.03
CA GLU A 192 -10.22 18.60 -8.33
C GLU A 192 -9.29 19.66 -7.74
N ALA A 193 -8.53 19.32 -6.70
CA ALA A 193 -7.53 20.17 -6.12
C ALA A 193 -6.27 20.39 -6.99
N GLY A 194 -6.15 19.77 -8.17
CA GLY A 194 -5.18 20.10 -9.23
C GLY A 194 -3.69 20.11 -8.89
N SER A 195 -3.30 19.60 -7.72
CA SER A 195 -2.00 19.94 -7.11
C SER A 195 -0.91 18.89 -7.32
N TYR A 196 -1.13 17.85 -8.12
CA TYR A 196 -0.09 16.84 -8.43
C TYR A 196 -0.34 16.13 -9.75
N THR A 197 0.72 15.52 -10.30
CA THR A 197 0.67 14.58 -11.41
C THR A 197 0.94 13.18 -10.90
N ALA A 198 0.28 12.18 -11.50
CA ALA A 198 0.50 10.78 -11.18
C ALA A 198 0.99 10.02 -12.42
N SER A 199 2.10 9.32 -12.30
CA SER A 199 2.62 8.41 -13.31
C SER A 199 2.80 7.01 -12.72
N ARG A 200 2.92 6.00 -13.58
CA ARG A 200 3.06 4.61 -13.15
C ARG A 200 4.23 3.92 -13.82
N SER A 201 4.86 2.98 -13.11
CA SER A 201 5.83 2.05 -13.71
C SER A 201 5.15 0.98 -14.58
N ASN A 202 5.94 0.26 -15.35
CA ASN A 202 5.56 -1.06 -15.82
C ASN A 202 5.28 -1.99 -14.63
N ARG A 203 4.53 -3.09 -14.87
CA ARG A 203 4.34 -4.09 -13.83
C ARG A 203 5.65 -4.76 -13.45
N VAL A 204 5.88 -4.91 -12.16
CA VAL A 204 6.99 -5.70 -11.61
C VAL A 204 6.51 -7.15 -11.53
N TRP A 205 6.68 -7.88 -12.67
CA TRP A 205 6.18 -9.25 -12.82
C TRP A 205 6.91 -10.27 -11.95
N LEU A 206 8.17 -10.00 -11.64
CA LEU A 206 8.97 -10.85 -10.74
C LEU A 206 8.56 -10.69 -9.26
N ASN A 207 7.58 -9.85 -8.97
CA ASN A 207 6.95 -9.78 -7.66
C ASN A 207 5.69 -10.66 -7.65
N LEU A 208 5.51 -11.46 -6.63
CA LEU A 208 4.34 -12.36 -6.50
C LEU A 208 3.53 -11.97 -5.25
N PRO A 209 2.30 -11.42 -5.44
CA PRO A 209 1.66 -11.06 -6.70
C PRO A 209 2.35 -9.89 -7.42
N PRO A 210 2.13 -9.74 -8.75
CA PRO A 210 2.73 -8.65 -9.52
C PRO A 210 2.33 -7.27 -8.98
N ALA A 211 3.32 -6.44 -8.69
CA ALA A 211 3.12 -5.09 -8.15
C ALA A 211 3.27 -4.01 -9.22
N ARG A 212 2.79 -2.82 -8.91
CA ARG A 212 2.98 -1.59 -9.66
C ARG A 212 3.47 -0.48 -8.76
N VAL A 213 4.36 0.37 -9.26
CA VAL A 213 4.82 1.57 -8.57
C VAL A 213 4.13 2.78 -9.19
N TRP A 214 3.56 3.62 -8.34
CA TRP A 214 2.96 4.90 -8.67
C TRP A 214 3.86 6.01 -8.16
N VAL A 215 4.00 7.08 -8.95
CA VAL A 215 4.83 8.23 -8.62
C VAL A 215 3.99 9.48 -8.74
N TYR A 216 3.87 10.19 -7.63
CA TYR A 216 3.13 11.44 -7.52
C TYR A 216 4.12 12.59 -7.39
N ARG A 217 3.90 13.67 -8.15
CA ARG A 217 4.75 14.86 -8.10
C ARG A 217 3.88 16.10 -8.02
N ARG A 218 4.21 17.00 -7.10
CA ARG A 218 3.64 18.35 -7.12
C ARG A 218 4.34 19.11 -8.24
N PRO A 219 3.60 19.71 -9.20
CA PRO A 219 4.22 20.54 -10.24
C PRO A 219 5.04 21.66 -9.60
N GLU A 220 6.12 22.02 -10.25
CA GLU A 220 6.82 23.26 -9.89
C GLU A 220 5.87 24.45 -10.04
N PRO A 221 5.90 25.44 -9.14
CA PRO A 221 5.18 26.68 -9.35
C PRO A 221 5.61 27.22 -10.72
N LYS A 222 4.65 27.47 -11.61
CA LYS A 222 4.98 28.16 -12.87
C LYS A 222 5.68 29.46 -12.47
N ALA A 223 6.90 29.63 -12.93
CA ALA A 223 7.61 30.90 -12.77
C ALA A 223 6.67 32.00 -13.25
N GLY A 224 6.24 32.84 -12.30
CA GLY A 224 5.20 33.83 -12.54
C GLY A 224 5.56 34.69 -13.73
N THR A 225 4.62 34.84 -14.62
CA THR A 225 4.57 35.99 -15.51
C THR A 225 4.36 37.19 -14.57
N VAL A 226 5.43 37.89 -14.26
CA VAL A 226 5.38 39.22 -13.62
C VAL A 226 4.84 40.20 -14.64
#